data_81da64a6925ba739226b5ddcee3bd8d2
#
_entry.id   81da64a6925ba739226b5ddcee3bd8d2
#
_cell.length_a   1.000
_cell.length_b   1.000
_cell.length_c   1.000
_cell.angle_alpha   90.00
_cell.angle_beta   90.00
_cell.angle_gamma   90.00
#
_symmetry.space_group_name_H-M   'P 1'
#
loop_
_entity.id
_entity.type
_entity.pdbx_description
1 polymer ?
#
loop_
_entity_poly.entity_id
_entity_poly.type
_entity_poly.pdbx_seq_one_letter_code
_entity_poly.pdbx_strand_id
1 'polypeptide(L)'
;AYEKDENGVKHPHNFGNENGILDNFKKYIKKYDNFLFVASQTEDENKTGIYANIIFKSFEMTLPFKNYRVLDHRTKDQAQDLIKNADFIYLCGGHVPSQLALFEQLNLRELIKNTNAVICGGSAGSMDSADIVYCPPELDGEAKDKNFKRYRQGLGITNINIYPHWNPDLIDQEFLDGQNIFKDIMLEDSKTKPFVAFDDGTYILEIDGKAKLFGKAYYFENGTYTEIKNMEKDNLCL
;
A
#
# COMPACT_ATOMS: atom_id res chain seq x y z
N ALA A 1 8.74 -9.95 -2.78
CA ALA A 1 9.99 -9.32 -2.39
C ALA A 1 10.71 -10.02 -1.21
N TYR A 2 10.04 -10.92 -0.48
CA TYR A 2 10.66 -11.72 0.57
C TYR A 2 10.02 -13.11 0.68
N GLU A 3 10.81 -14.06 1.17
CA GLU A 3 10.33 -15.37 1.62
C GLU A 3 10.43 -15.45 3.14
N LYS A 4 9.60 -16.28 3.77
CA LYS A 4 9.71 -16.61 5.19
C LYS A 4 10.35 -17.97 5.34
N ASP A 5 11.33 -18.10 6.23
CA ASP A 5 11.87 -19.36 6.64
C ASP A 5 10.93 -20.12 7.60
N GLU A 6 11.34 -21.31 8.04
CA GLU A 6 10.57 -22.15 8.97
C GLU A 6 10.29 -21.49 10.34
N ASN A 7 11.07 -20.48 10.71
CA ASN A 7 10.91 -19.68 11.93
C ASN A 7 10.12 -18.41 11.69
N GLY A 8 9.61 -18.17 10.45
CA GLY A 8 8.87 -16.99 10.06
C GLY A 8 9.74 -15.74 9.82
N VAL A 9 11.07 -15.87 9.81
CA VAL A 9 11.99 -14.77 9.52
C VAL A 9 11.93 -14.45 8.02
N LYS A 10 11.79 -13.17 7.71
CA LYS A 10 11.72 -12.68 6.33
C LYS A 10 13.12 -12.54 5.73
N HIS A 11 13.35 -13.18 4.60
CA HIS A 11 14.60 -13.09 3.81
C HIS A 11 14.31 -12.40 2.47
N PRO A 12 15.19 -11.51 2.00
CA PRO A 12 15.01 -10.86 0.69
C PRO A 12 14.97 -11.93 -0.42
N HIS A 13 14.05 -11.76 -1.34
CA HIS A 13 13.89 -12.61 -2.52
C HIS A 13 13.77 -11.73 -3.77
N ASN A 14 14.11 -12.27 -4.93
CA ASN A 14 13.91 -11.58 -6.21
C ASN A 14 12.49 -11.05 -6.32
N PHE A 15 12.35 -9.82 -6.79
CA PHE A 15 11.05 -9.27 -7.08
C PHE A 15 10.44 -10.05 -8.26
N GLY A 16 9.30 -10.69 -8.04
CA GLY A 16 8.62 -11.47 -9.07
C GLY A 16 8.02 -10.61 -10.18
N ASN A 17 7.57 -11.26 -11.26
CA ASN A 17 6.88 -10.57 -12.35
C ASN A 17 5.40 -10.97 -12.44
N GLU A 18 4.76 -11.21 -11.30
CA GLU A 18 3.34 -11.53 -11.23
C GLU A 18 2.53 -10.43 -11.92
N ASN A 19 1.65 -10.85 -12.82
CA ASN A 19 0.82 -9.95 -13.63
C ASN A 19 1.61 -8.87 -14.40
N GLY A 20 2.93 -9.05 -14.63
CA GLY A 20 3.77 -8.13 -15.40
C GLY A 20 4.22 -6.88 -14.63
N ILE A 21 4.23 -6.89 -13.30
CA ILE A 21 4.60 -5.72 -12.49
C ILE A 21 6.04 -5.26 -12.75
N LEU A 22 6.98 -6.20 -12.91
CA LEU A 22 8.38 -5.89 -13.19
C LEU A 22 8.56 -5.24 -14.57
N ASP A 23 7.77 -5.67 -15.56
CA ASP A 23 7.80 -5.09 -16.89
C ASP A 23 7.26 -3.65 -16.87
N ASN A 24 6.23 -3.40 -16.06
CA ASN A 24 5.73 -2.04 -15.84
C ASN A 24 6.75 -1.17 -15.11
N PHE A 25 7.45 -1.67 -14.11
CA PHE A 25 8.55 -0.91 -13.47
C PHE A 25 9.61 -0.54 -14.50
N LYS A 26 10.10 -1.49 -15.31
CA LYS A 26 11.08 -1.22 -16.37
C LYS A 26 10.59 -0.21 -17.40
N LYS A 27 9.31 -0.21 -17.70
CA LYS A 27 8.70 0.71 -18.67
C LYS A 27 8.60 2.14 -18.13
N TYR A 28 8.25 2.31 -16.86
CA TYR A 28 7.89 3.61 -16.30
C TYR A 28 8.98 4.25 -15.47
N ILE A 29 9.85 3.50 -14.81
CA ILE A 29 11.04 4.03 -14.13
C ILE A 29 12.05 4.46 -15.19
N LYS A 30 12.34 5.77 -15.27
CA LYS A 30 13.20 6.33 -16.31
C LYS A 30 14.68 6.40 -15.90
N LYS A 31 14.96 6.43 -14.60
CA LYS A 31 16.28 6.46 -14.01
C LYS A 31 16.32 5.55 -12.79
N TYR A 32 17.48 5.02 -12.50
CA TYR A 32 17.72 4.11 -11.39
C TYR A 32 18.81 4.68 -10.46
N ASP A 33 18.75 5.99 -10.23
CA ASP A 33 19.72 6.66 -9.38
C ASP A 33 19.29 6.61 -7.91
N ASN A 34 18.03 6.90 -7.60
CA ASN A 34 17.58 7.08 -6.22
C ASN A 34 16.28 6.33 -5.93
N PHE A 35 16.37 5.33 -5.07
CA PHE A 35 15.25 4.62 -4.45
C PHE A 35 14.96 5.24 -3.09
N LEU A 36 13.72 5.66 -2.85
CA LEU A 36 13.25 6.16 -1.57
C LEU A 36 12.24 5.19 -0.95
N PHE A 37 12.58 4.65 0.21
CA PHE A 37 11.66 3.89 1.05
C PHE A 37 11.02 4.83 2.07
N VAL A 38 9.68 4.90 2.11
CA VAL A 38 8.93 5.67 3.09
C VAL A 38 8.40 4.73 4.16
N ALA A 39 8.77 4.98 5.41
CA ALA A 39 8.41 4.16 6.56
C ALA A 39 6.92 4.21 6.90
N SER A 40 6.47 3.26 7.72
CA SER A 40 5.08 3.15 8.15
C SER A 40 4.82 3.58 9.60
N GLN A 41 5.88 3.81 10.37
CA GLN A 41 5.75 4.15 11.80
C GLN A 41 6.97 4.89 12.33
N THR A 42 6.79 5.55 13.47
CA THR A 42 7.85 6.31 14.15
C THR A 42 8.52 5.55 15.29
N GLU A 43 7.87 4.51 15.85
CA GLU A 43 8.19 3.98 17.18
C GLU A 43 9.26 2.88 17.18
N ASP A 44 9.52 2.22 16.05
CA ASP A 44 10.49 1.13 15.95
C ASP A 44 11.43 1.30 14.75
N GLU A 45 12.53 2.01 15.00
CA GLU A 45 13.57 2.28 14.00
C GLU A 45 14.25 1.00 13.51
N ASN A 46 14.43 0.00 14.40
CA ASN A 46 15.06 -1.26 14.04
C ASN A 46 14.17 -2.02 13.07
N LYS A 47 12.88 -2.08 13.34
CA LYS A 47 11.90 -2.72 12.46
C LYS A 47 11.82 -2.04 11.10
N THR A 48 11.78 -0.70 11.08
CA THR A 48 11.85 0.09 9.84
C THR A 48 13.12 -0.25 9.04
N GLY A 49 14.28 -0.29 9.70
CA GLY A 49 15.55 -0.62 9.06
C GLY A 49 15.59 -2.05 8.49
N ILE A 50 15.04 -3.03 9.20
CA ILE A 50 14.94 -4.42 8.74
C ILE A 50 14.08 -4.51 7.48
N TYR A 51 12.88 -3.91 7.49
CA TYR A 51 12.00 -3.92 6.32
C TYR A 51 12.58 -3.18 5.12
N ALA A 52 13.16 -2.00 5.34
CA ALA A 52 13.82 -1.26 4.28
C ALA A 52 14.94 -2.08 3.63
N ASN A 53 15.79 -2.71 4.45
CA ASN A 53 16.87 -3.56 3.94
C ASN A 53 16.38 -4.77 3.14
N ILE A 54 15.28 -5.41 3.55
CA ILE A 54 14.67 -6.51 2.80
C ILE A 54 14.22 -6.01 1.41
N ILE A 55 13.50 -4.90 1.35
CA ILE A 55 13.03 -4.32 0.09
C ILE A 55 14.21 -3.90 -0.79
N PHE A 56 15.20 -3.20 -0.23
CA PHE A 56 16.38 -2.77 -0.96
C PHE A 56 17.12 -3.96 -1.60
N LYS A 57 17.39 -5.00 -0.83
CA LYS A 57 18.06 -6.20 -1.35
C LYS A 57 17.25 -6.92 -2.42
N SER A 58 15.91 -6.97 -2.29
CA SER A 58 15.06 -7.54 -3.33
C SER A 58 15.15 -6.76 -4.64
N PHE A 59 15.20 -5.43 -4.54
CA PHE A 59 15.41 -4.60 -5.72
C PHE A 59 16.85 -4.67 -6.26
N GLU A 60 17.86 -4.72 -5.41
CA GLU A 60 19.27 -4.94 -5.83
C GLU A 60 19.42 -6.19 -6.68
N MET A 61 18.74 -7.29 -6.33
CA MET A 61 18.78 -8.54 -7.08
C MET A 61 18.04 -8.49 -8.43
N THR A 62 17.04 -7.58 -8.58
CA THR A 62 16.12 -7.62 -9.72
C THR A 62 16.19 -6.36 -10.58
N LEU A 63 16.21 -5.20 -9.95
CA LEU A 63 16.16 -3.87 -10.59
C LEU A 63 16.97 -2.87 -9.75
N PRO A 64 18.32 -2.95 -9.78
CA PRO A 64 19.18 -2.23 -8.86
C PRO A 64 19.18 -0.72 -9.09
N PHE A 65 19.16 0.04 -7.99
CA PHE A 65 19.36 1.48 -7.97
C PHE A 65 20.77 1.82 -7.45
N LYS A 66 21.26 3.02 -7.77
CA LYS A 66 22.59 3.47 -7.29
C LYS A 66 22.57 3.84 -5.81
N ASN A 67 21.48 4.45 -5.36
CA ASN A 67 21.32 4.91 -3.98
C ASN A 67 20.00 4.47 -3.40
N TYR A 68 20.02 4.05 -2.14
CA TYR A 68 18.87 3.68 -1.34
C TYR A 68 18.79 4.58 -0.11
N ARG A 69 17.62 5.16 0.14
CA ARG A 69 17.37 6.08 1.24
C ARG A 69 16.07 5.71 1.95
N VAL A 70 16.01 6.04 3.24
CA VAL A 70 14.80 5.88 4.05
C VAL A 70 14.30 7.26 4.45
N LEU A 71 13.01 7.49 4.26
CA LEU A 71 12.30 8.64 4.80
C LEU A 71 11.45 8.18 6.00
N ASP A 72 11.79 8.66 7.17
CA ASP A 72 11.09 8.47 8.43
C ASP A 72 11.20 9.72 9.31
N HIS A 73 10.79 9.66 10.56
CA HIS A 73 10.86 10.80 11.49
C HIS A 73 12.28 11.35 11.69
N ARG A 74 13.34 10.56 11.52
CA ARG A 74 14.75 10.96 11.67
C ARG A 74 15.25 11.78 10.50
N THR A 75 14.68 11.56 9.33
CA THR A 75 15.08 12.23 8.07
C THR A 75 14.03 13.23 7.59
N LYS A 76 13.05 13.58 8.43
CA LYS A 76 11.92 14.47 8.07
C LYS A 76 12.37 15.82 7.52
N ASP A 77 13.44 16.38 8.07
CA ASP A 77 13.98 17.69 7.62
C ASP A 77 14.59 17.62 6.21
N GLN A 78 14.85 16.41 5.68
CA GLN A 78 15.33 16.13 4.35
C GLN A 78 14.19 15.68 3.40
N ALA A 79 12.94 15.58 3.88
CA ALA A 79 11.83 14.98 3.14
C ALA A 79 11.64 15.61 1.75
N GLN A 80 11.69 16.93 1.65
CA GLN A 80 11.53 17.65 0.38
C GLN A 80 12.61 17.26 -0.64
N ASP A 81 13.86 17.22 -0.21
CA ASP A 81 14.99 16.89 -1.11
C ASP A 81 14.97 15.41 -1.48
N LEU A 82 14.67 14.52 -0.54
CA LEU A 82 14.57 13.09 -0.78
C LEU A 82 13.48 12.77 -1.81
N ILE A 83 12.28 13.35 -1.67
CA ILE A 83 11.16 13.13 -2.58
C ILE A 83 11.44 13.75 -3.95
N LYS A 84 11.96 14.97 -4.00
CA LYS A 84 12.29 15.67 -5.24
C LYS A 84 13.31 14.92 -6.11
N ASN A 85 14.28 14.25 -5.47
CA ASN A 85 15.35 13.55 -6.15
C ASN A 85 15.10 12.07 -6.35
N ALA A 86 13.99 11.52 -5.87
CA ALA A 86 13.65 10.12 -6.05
C ALA A 86 13.26 9.81 -7.50
N ASP A 87 13.69 8.66 -7.99
CA ASP A 87 13.23 8.05 -9.25
C ASP A 87 12.14 7.01 -8.99
N PHE A 88 12.17 6.42 -7.80
CA PHE A 88 11.19 5.46 -7.32
C PHE A 88 10.93 5.66 -5.82
N ILE A 89 9.66 5.70 -5.44
CA ILE A 89 9.21 5.84 -4.04
C ILE A 89 8.41 4.60 -3.68
N TYR A 90 8.86 3.89 -2.64
CA TYR A 90 8.15 2.75 -2.09
C TYR A 90 7.50 3.13 -0.75
N LEU A 91 6.16 3.11 -0.71
CA LEU A 91 5.39 3.31 0.52
C LEU A 91 5.28 1.96 1.22
N CYS A 92 5.87 1.84 2.40
CA CYS A 92 5.91 0.57 3.16
C CYS A 92 4.51 0.17 3.64
N GLY A 93 4.32 -1.11 3.93
CA GLY A 93 3.14 -1.61 4.65
C GLY A 93 3.26 -1.42 6.16
N GLY A 94 2.14 -1.47 6.85
CA GLY A 94 2.04 -1.32 8.31
C GLY A 94 0.60 -1.11 8.74
N HIS A 95 0.38 -0.55 9.93
CA HIS A 95 -0.93 -0.16 10.41
C HIS A 95 -1.34 1.18 9.81
N VAL A 96 -2.43 1.21 9.06
CA VAL A 96 -2.89 2.36 8.27
C VAL A 96 -3.01 3.65 9.08
N PRO A 97 -3.69 3.70 10.25
CA PRO A 97 -3.77 4.91 11.05
C PRO A 97 -2.41 5.47 11.51
N SER A 98 -1.47 4.58 11.88
CA SER A 98 -0.12 4.98 12.32
C SER A 98 0.70 5.53 11.16
N GLN A 99 0.56 4.95 9.99
CA GLN A 99 1.26 5.38 8.78
C GLN A 99 0.76 6.74 8.31
N LEU A 100 -0.54 6.95 8.28
CA LEU A 100 -1.13 8.26 7.95
C LEU A 100 -0.68 9.36 8.92
N ALA A 101 -0.55 9.06 10.22
CA ALA A 101 -0.02 10.00 11.20
C ALA A 101 1.44 10.39 10.92
N LEU A 102 2.29 9.42 10.48
CA LEU A 102 3.64 9.72 10.04
C LEU A 102 3.64 10.56 8.75
N PHE A 103 2.79 10.23 7.78
CA PHE A 103 2.69 10.99 6.53
C PHE A 103 2.26 12.44 6.75
N GLU A 104 1.37 12.69 7.71
CA GLU A 104 1.01 14.04 8.12
C GLU A 104 2.20 14.79 8.73
N GLN A 105 2.96 14.16 9.65
CA GLN A 105 4.17 14.76 10.24
C GLN A 105 5.24 15.09 9.19
N LEU A 106 5.34 14.30 8.12
CA LEU A 106 6.25 14.51 7.01
C LEU A 106 5.74 15.52 5.98
N ASN A 107 4.48 15.97 6.10
CA ASN A 107 3.78 16.72 5.06
C ASN A 107 3.81 16.01 3.68
N LEU A 108 3.77 14.66 3.70
CA LEU A 108 4.04 13.82 2.53
C LEU A 108 3.03 14.09 1.41
N ARG A 109 1.75 14.30 1.74
CA ARG A 109 0.69 14.59 0.78
C ARG A 109 1.02 15.79 -0.14
N GLU A 110 1.58 16.86 0.43
CA GLU A 110 1.94 18.04 -0.35
C GLU A 110 3.24 17.83 -1.15
N LEU A 111 4.22 17.18 -0.53
CA LEU A 111 5.51 16.96 -1.16
C LEU A 111 5.42 16.02 -2.36
N ILE A 112 4.55 15.00 -2.31
CA ILE A 112 4.44 13.98 -3.35
C ILE A 112 3.73 14.47 -4.61
N LYS A 113 2.94 15.55 -4.55
CA LYS A 113 2.19 16.11 -5.69
C LYS A 113 3.07 16.52 -6.87
N ASN A 114 4.31 16.91 -6.60
CA ASN A 114 5.22 17.46 -7.59
C ASN A 114 6.40 16.51 -7.90
N THR A 115 6.32 15.25 -7.50
CA THR A 115 7.36 14.27 -7.84
C THR A 115 7.13 13.70 -9.24
N ASN A 116 8.24 13.39 -9.94
CA ASN A 116 8.24 12.64 -11.18
C ASN A 116 8.58 11.15 -10.95
N ALA A 117 8.76 10.74 -9.70
CA ALA A 117 9.07 9.36 -9.35
C ALA A 117 7.88 8.43 -9.66
N VAL A 118 8.19 7.19 -9.98
CA VAL A 118 7.20 6.12 -9.91
C VAL A 118 6.93 5.82 -8.43
N ILE A 119 5.66 5.81 -8.03
CA ILE A 119 5.24 5.52 -6.65
C ILE A 119 4.65 4.13 -6.61
N CYS A 120 5.10 3.31 -5.68
CA CYS A 120 4.58 1.98 -5.44
C CYS A 120 4.20 1.83 -3.96
N GLY A 121 2.94 1.57 -3.68
CA GLY A 121 2.46 1.24 -2.33
C GLY A 121 2.40 -0.28 -2.13
N GLY A 122 2.96 -0.76 -1.02
CA GLY A 122 2.82 -2.14 -0.58
C GLY A 122 1.90 -2.23 0.65
N SER A 123 0.91 -3.15 0.64
CA SER A 123 -0.01 -3.33 1.77
C SER A 123 -0.67 -2.00 2.18
N ALA A 124 -0.55 -1.58 3.45
CA ALA A 124 -1.07 -0.29 3.92
C ALA A 124 -0.61 0.90 3.06
N GLY A 125 0.62 0.89 2.52
CA GLY A 125 1.09 1.95 1.62
C GLY A 125 0.28 2.05 0.32
N SER A 126 -0.33 0.95 -0.14
CA SER A 126 -1.29 0.99 -1.26
C SER A 126 -2.63 1.61 -0.84
N MET A 127 -3.10 1.32 0.37
CA MET A 127 -4.33 1.90 0.93
C MET A 127 -4.18 3.41 1.12
N ASP A 128 -3.07 3.85 1.70
CA ASP A 128 -2.76 5.24 2.01
C ASP A 128 -2.56 6.12 0.77
N SER A 129 -2.40 5.50 -0.41
CA SER A 129 -2.35 6.21 -1.70
C SER A 129 -3.67 6.88 -2.07
N ALA A 130 -4.81 6.42 -1.54
CA ALA A 130 -6.12 6.99 -1.81
C ALA A 130 -6.27 8.43 -1.27
N ASP A 131 -7.19 9.20 -1.85
CA ASP A 131 -7.55 10.51 -1.31
C ASP A 131 -8.30 10.37 0.02
N ILE A 132 -9.30 9.50 0.04
CA ILE A 132 -9.98 9.07 1.27
C ILE A 132 -9.73 7.59 1.45
N VAL A 133 -8.93 7.24 2.43
CA VAL A 133 -8.49 5.88 2.73
C VAL A 133 -9.55 5.13 3.51
N TYR A 134 -9.92 3.94 3.07
CA TYR A 134 -10.65 2.98 3.89
C TYR A 134 -9.70 2.36 4.91
N CYS A 135 -10.02 2.50 6.18
CA CYS A 135 -9.25 1.98 7.32
C CYS A 135 -10.11 0.93 8.05
N PRO A 136 -10.05 -0.35 7.69
CA PRO A 136 -10.66 -1.38 8.51
C PRO A 136 -9.94 -1.48 9.86
N PRO A 137 -10.58 -2.01 10.92
CA PRO A 137 -9.90 -2.27 12.16
C PRO A 137 -8.93 -3.44 11.99
N GLU A 138 -7.73 -3.31 12.54
CA GLU A 138 -6.65 -4.30 12.44
C GLU A 138 -6.11 -4.72 13.81
N LEU A 139 -6.23 -3.87 14.83
CA LEU A 139 -5.70 -4.11 16.16
C LEU A 139 -6.82 -4.39 17.17
N ASP A 140 -6.49 -5.16 18.21
CA ASP A 140 -7.42 -5.47 19.30
C ASP A 140 -8.03 -4.19 19.89
N GLY A 141 -9.35 -4.19 20.01
CA GLY A 141 -10.13 -3.06 20.51
C GLY A 141 -10.67 -2.12 19.44
N GLU A 142 -10.06 -2.06 18.24
CA GLU A 142 -10.46 -1.11 17.20
C GLU A 142 -11.85 -1.40 16.62
N ALA A 143 -12.25 -2.69 16.52
CA ALA A 143 -13.56 -3.05 16.01
C ALA A 143 -14.69 -2.66 16.98
N LYS A 144 -14.38 -2.55 18.28
CA LYS A 144 -15.32 -2.13 19.34
C LYS A 144 -15.30 -0.64 19.65
N ASP A 145 -14.21 0.07 19.24
CA ASP A 145 -14.11 1.50 19.49
C ASP A 145 -15.05 2.29 18.58
N LYS A 146 -16.09 2.87 19.17
CA LYS A 146 -17.08 3.71 18.46
C LYS A 146 -16.48 4.98 17.85
N ASN A 147 -15.28 5.39 18.28
CA ASN A 147 -14.57 6.55 17.76
C ASN A 147 -13.57 6.16 16.68
N PHE A 148 -13.38 4.87 16.40
CA PHE A 148 -12.47 4.42 15.35
C PHE A 148 -12.97 4.91 13.98
N LYS A 149 -12.13 5.67 13.30
CA LYS A 149 -12.48 6.28 12.01
C LYS A 149 -12.18 5.31 10.88
N ARG A 150 -13.22 4.76 10.27
CA ARG A 150 -13.16 3.89 9.08
C ARG A 150 -12.61 4.57 7.84
N TYR A 151 -12.70 5.89 7.77
CA TYR A 151 -12.25 6.68 6.62
C TYR A 151 -11.39 7.83 7.10
N ARG A 152 -10.23 7.99 6.45
CA ARG A 152 -9.24 9.02 6.79
C ARG A 152 -8.73 9.69 5.52
N GLN A 153 -8.16 10.87 5.64
CA GLN A 153 -7.48 11.51 4.53
C GLN A 153 -6.14 10.82 4.27
N GLY A 154 -5.91 10.41 3.01
CA GLY A 154 -4.67 9.82 2.55
C GLY A 154 -3.84 10.75 1.66
N LEU A 155 -3.01 10.18 0.83
CA LEU A 155 -2.06 10.93 0.00
C LEU A 155 -2.70 11.59 -1.23
N GLY A 156 -3.86 11.13 -1.69
CA GLY A 156 -4.53 11.67 -2.88
C GLY A 156 -3.81 11.38 -4.19
N ILE A 157 -3.10 10.27 -4.26
CA ILE A 157 -2.47 9.77 -5.49
C ILE A 157 -3.51 9.13 -6.39
N THR A 158 -4.50 8.47 -5.79
CA THR A 158 -5.63 7.82 -6.46
C THR A 158 -6.94 8.10 -5.74
N ASN A 159 -8.06 7.90 -6.44
CA ASN A 159 -9.40 7.90 -5.83
C ASN A 159 -9.90 6.47 -5.52
N ILE A 160 -9.07 5.46 -5.71
CA ILE A 160 -9.45 4.07 -5.50
C ILE A 160 -9.08 3.63 -4.09
N ASN A 161 -10.08 3.20 -3.32
CA ASN A 161 -9.82 2.52 -2.06
C ASN A 161 -9.38 1.08 -2.32
N ILE A 162 -8.30 0.67 -1.68
CA ILE A 162 -7.71 -0.66 -1.84
C ILE A 162 -7.74 -1.37 -0.49
N TYR A 163 -8.09 -2.66 -0.50
CA TYR A 163 -7.93 -3.58 0.61
C TYR A 163 -7.02 -4.74 0.15
N PRO A 164 -5.74 -4.75 0.54
CA PRO A 164 -4.79 -5.78 0.16
C PRO A 164 -4.97 -7.07 0.98
N HIS A 165 -4.25 -8.13 0.58
CA HIS A 165 -4.21 -9.42 1.28
C HIS A 165 -5.58 -10.11 1.41
N TRP A 166 -6.51 -9.79 0.53
CA TRP A 166 -7.82 -10.41 0.51
C TRP A 166 -7.74 -11.87 0.09
N ASN A 167 -8.28 -12.76 0.93
CA ASN A 167 -8.40 -14.18 0.61
C ASN A 167 -9.85 -14.64 0.84
N PRO A 168 -10.61 -14.96 -0.22
CA PRO A 168 -12.00 -15.40 -0.08
C PRO A 168 -12.17 -16.71 0.70
N ASP A 169 -11.13 -17.53 0.80
CA ASP A 169 -11.16 -18.78 1.56
C ASP A 169 -11.15 -18.55 3.08
N LEU A 170 -10.82 -17.34 3.54
CA LEU A 170 -10.75 -16.95 4.95
C LEU A 170 -12.00 -16.19 5.45
N ILE A 171 -13.01 -16.02 4.62
CA ILE A 171 -14.22 -15.21 4.91
C ILE A 171 -14.88 -15.59 6.26
N ASP A 172 -14.90 -16.88 6.59
CA ASP A 172 -15.53 -17.38 7.81
C ASP A 172 -14.55 -17.55 8.99
N GLN A 173 -13.27 -17.21 8.79
CA GLN A 173 -12.19 -17.55 9.73
C GLN A 173 -11.55 -16.32 10.38
N GLU A 174 -11.71 -15.14 9.81
CA GLU A 174 -11.09 -13.92 10.32
C GLU A 174 -12.03 -13.17 11.25
N PHE A 175 -11.64 -13.08 12.53
CA PHE A 175 -12.38 -12.37 13.56
C PHE A 175 -11.49 -11.39 14.31
N LEU A 176 -12.03 -10.22 14.60
CA LEU A 176 -11.42 -9.21 15.45
C LEU A 176 -12.45 -8.74 16.47
N ASP A 177 -12.10 -8.75 17.75
CA ASP A 177 -12.98 -8.32 18.85
C ASP A 177 -14.32 -9.06 18.92
N GLY A 178 -14.41 -10.27 18.34
CA GLY A 178 -15.62 -11.09 18.26
C GLY A 178 -16.53 -10.76 17.08
N GLN A 179 -16.11 -9.88 16.17
CA GLN A 179 -16.79 -9.59 14.91
C GLN A 179 -16.07 -10.31 13.76
N ASN A 180 -16.84 -10.86 12.82
CA ASN A 180 -16.27 -11.38 11.57
C ASN A 180 -15.88 -10.19 10.67
N ILE A 181 -14.59 -10.11 10.32
CA ILE A 181 -14.05 -8.95 9.55
C ILE A 181 -14.79 -8.77 8.24
N PHE A 182 -15.06 -9.86 7.52
CA PHE A 182 -15.75 -9.79 6.24
C PHE A 182 -17.23 -9.42 6.40
N LYS A 183 -17.99 -10.23 7.18
CA LYS A 183 -19.46 -10.15 7.23
C LYS A 183 -19.95 -8.94 8.01
N ASP A 184 -19.32 -8.70 9.18
CA ASP A 184 -19.81 -7.70 10.12
C ASP A 184 -19.16 -6.32 9.90
N ILE A 185 -17.99 -6.26 9.22
CA ILE A 185 -17.24 -5.04 9.04
C ILE A 185 -17.17 -4.64 7.56
N MET A 186 -16.51 -5.44 6.71
CA MET A 186 -16.23 -5.02 5.33
C MET A 186 -17.50 -4.85 4.49
N LEU A 187 -18.45 -5.77 4.58
CA LEU A 187 -19.73 -5.64 3.86
C LEU A 187 -20.52 -4.43 4.35
N GLU A 188 -20.54 -4.16 5.65
CA GLU A 188 -21.24 -2.97 6.19
C GLU A 188 -20.53 -1.67 5.78
N ASP A 189 -19.20 -1.61 5.88
CA ASP A 189 -18.42 -0.45 5.49
C ASP A 189 -18.58 -0.14 3.99
N SER A 190 -18.71 -1.18 3.14
CA SER A 190 -18.91 -1.01 1.69
C SER A 190 -20.23 -0.32 1.31
N LYS A 191 -21.20 -0.25 2.22
CA LYS A 191 -22.44 0.52 2.04
C LYS A 191 -22.19 2.02 2.14
N THR A 192 -21.12 2.44 2.83
CA THR A 192 -20.74 3.84 2.97
C THR A 192 -19.87 4.28 1.79
N LYS A 193 -18.88 3.48 1.43
CA LYS A 193 -17.96 3.77 0.33
C LYS A 193 -17.40 2.48 -0.27
N PRO A 194 -17.38 2.36 -1.60
CA PRO A 194 -16.85 1.17 -2.25
C PRO A 194 -15.33 1.09 -2.16
N PHE A 195 -14.81 -0.14 -2.29
CA PHE A 195 -13.37 -0.42 -2.34
C PHE A 195 -13.08 -1.67 -3.17
N VAL A 196 -11.82 -1.83 -3.56
CA VAL A 196 -11.32 -3.00 -4.29
C VAL A 196 -10.43 -3.82 -3.36
N ALA A 197 -10.79 -5.10 -3.16
CA ALA A 197 -9.99 -6.05 -2.41
C ALA A 197 -9.27 -7.03 -3.34
N PHE A 198 -8.01 -7.35 -3.08
CA PHE A 198 -7.25 -8.27 -3.92
C PHE A 198 -6.15 -9.03 -3.17
N ASP A 199 -5.83 -10.20 -3.72
CA ASP A 199 -4.73 -11.06 -3.29
C ASP A 199 -3.35 -10.48 -3.60
N ASP A 200 -2.34 -11.04 -2.97
CA ASP A 200 -0.94 -10.75 -3.25
C ASP A 200 -0.62 -11.03 -4.73
N GLY A 201 0.20 -10.17 -5.33
CA GLY A 201 0.55 -10.22 -6.75
C GLY A 201 -0.41 -9.49 -7.68
N THR A 202 -1.60 -9.10 -7.23
CA THR A 202 -2.50 -8.19 -7.94
C THR A 202 -2.13 -6.73 -7.64
N TYR A 203 -2.24 -5.85 -8.63
CA TYR A 203 -1.98 -4.43 -8.45
C TYR A 203 -2.81 -3.55 -9.38
N ILE A 204 -2.90 -2.27 -9.04
CA ILE A 204 -3.48 -1.22 -9.88
C ILE A 204 -2.35 -0.31 -10.34
N LEU A 205 -2.25 -0.11 -11.65
CA LEU A 205 -1.38 0.88 -12.27
C LEU A 205 -2.22 2.08 -12.68
N GLU A 206 -1.87 3.25 -12.15
CA GLU A 206 -2.52 4.51 -12.54
C GLU A 206 -1.53 5.45 -13.21
N ILE A 207 -1.93 6.01 -14.36
CA ILE A 207 -1.13 6.94 -15.16
C ILE A 207 -2.08 8.01 -15.69
N ASP A 208 -1.78 9.27 -15.43
CA ASP A 208 -2.58 10.41 -15.89
C ASP A 208 -4.07 10.27 -15.53
N GLY A 209 -4.37 9.77 -14.32
CA GLY A 209 -5.72 9.54 -13.83
C GLY A 209 -6.46 8.34 -14.45
N LYS A 210 -5.77 7.54 -15.26
CA LYS A 210 -6.32 6.30 -15.83
C LYS A 210 -5.77 5.10 -15.08
N ALA A 211 -6.64 4.36 -14.42
CA ALA A 211 -6.27 3.18 -13.64
C ALA A 211 -6.54 1.88 -14.42
N LYS A 212 -5.64 0.92 -14.28
CA LYS A 212 -5.76 -0.42 -14.84
C LYS A 212 -5.44 -1.46 -13.78
N LEU A 213 -6.34 -2.41 -13.60
CA LEU A 213 -6.17 -3.57 -12.73
C LEU A 213 -5.40 -4.67 -13.47
N PHE A 214 -4.37 -5.22 -12.83
CA PHE A 214 -3.60 -6.36 -13.28
C PHE A 214 -3.74 -7.49 -12.26
N GLY A 215 -4.39 -8.57 -12.66
CA GLY A 215 -4.71 -9.71 -11.82
C GLY A 215 -6.20 -9.81 -11.50
N LYS A 216 -6.51 -10.47 -10.40
CA LYS A 216 -7.86 -10.75 -9.93
C LYS A 216 -8.16 -9.91 -8.68
N ALA A 217 -9.32 -9.28 -8.66
CA ALA A 217 -9.78 -8.49 -7.52
C ALA A 217 -11.27 -8.68 -7.27
N TYR A 218 -11.74 -8.10 -6.18
CA TYR A 218 -13.14 -8.12 -5.77
C TYR A 218 -13.59 -6.69 -5.48
N TYR A 219 -14.66 -6.27 -6.12
CA TYR A 219 -15.25 -4.96 -5.91
C TYR A 219 -16.35 -5.04 -4.87
N PHE A 220 -16.20 -4.31 -3.80
CA PHE A 220 -17.12 -4.23 -2.68
C PHE A 220 -17.94 -2.96 -2.77
N GLU A 221 -19.25 -3.10 -2.85
CA GLU A 221 -20.20 -1.99 -2.90
C GLU A 221 -21.57 -2.41 -2.36
N ASN A 222 -22.25 -1.51 -1.64
CA ASN A 222 -23.65 -1.69 -1.19
C ASN A 222 -23.89 -2.98 -0.40
N GLY A 223 -22.92 -3.44 0.40
CA GLY A 223 -23.04 -4.65 1.21
C GLY A 223 -22.87 -5.96 0.43
N THR A 224 -22.37 -5.89 -0.78
CA THR A 224 -22.10 -7.06 -1.65
C THR A 224 -20.69 -6.98 -2.22
N TYR A 225 -20.26 -8.04 -2.90
CA TYR A 225 -19.01 -8.01 -3.66
C TYR A 225 -19.12 -8.80 -4.96
N THR A 226 -18.31 -8.40 -5.94
CA THR A 226 -18.25 -9.03 -7.26
C THR A 226 -16.80 -9.22 -7.70
N GLU A 227 -16.47 -10.40 -8.21
CA GLU A 227 -15.13 -10.66 -8.77
C GLU A 227 -14.92 -9.83 -10.05
N ILE A 228 -13.77 -9.20 -10.17
CA ILE A 228 -13.33 -8.43 -11.34
C ILE A 228 -11.93 -8.88 -11.77
N LYS A 229 -11.63 -8.87 -13.07
CA LYS A 229 -10.34 -9.28 -13.63
C LYS A 229 -9.90 -8.32 -14.73
N ASN A 230 -8.62 -7.93 -14.71
CA ASN A 230 -7.96 -7.20 -15.80
C ASN A 230 -8.82 -6.07 -16.40
N MET A 231 -9.34 -5.20 -15.54
CA MET A 231 -10.22 -4.09 -15.98
C MET A 231 -9.41 -2.82 -16.24
N GLU A 232 -9.74 -2.14 -17.35
CA GLU A 232 -9.34 -0.76 -17.59
C GLU A 232 -10.42 0.18 -17.07
N LYS A 233 -10.00 1.23 -16.40
CA LYS A 233 -10.91 2.20 -15.79
C LYS A 233 -11.22 3.37 -16.73
N ASP A 234 -12.12 3.18 -17.66
CA ASP A 234 -13.19 4.18 -17.89
C ASP A 234 -14.46 3.81 -17.09
N ASN A 235 -14.45 2.65 -16.39
CA ASN A 235 -15.58 2.05 -15.69
C ASN A 235 -15.38 1.77 -14.19
N LEU A 236 -14.19 1.98 -13.62
CA LEU A 236 -14.01 2.02 -12.16
C LEU A 236 -14.34 3.44 -11.66
N CYS A 237 -15.56 3.95 -11.91
CA CYS A 237 -16.10 5.09 -11.18
C CYS A 237 -16.27 4.66 -9.71
N LEU A 238 -15.25 4.91 -8.90
CA LEU A 238 -15.25 4.69 -7.47
C LEU A 238 -15.26 6.03 -6.76
#